data_6d4671c77cfb0bc68740afeb5e2df851
#
_entry.id   6d4671c77cfb0bc68740afeb5e2df851
#
_cell.length_a   1.000
_cell.length_b   1.000
_cell.length_c   1.000
_cell.angle_alpha   90.00
_cell.angle_beta   90.00
_cell.angle_gamma   90.00
#
_symmetry.space_group_name_H-M   'P 1'
#
loop_
_entity.id
_entity.type
_entity.pdbx_description
1 polymer ?
#
loop_
_entity_poly.entity_id
_entity_poly.type
_entity_poly.pdbx_seq_one_letter_code
_entity_poly.pdbx_strand_id
1 'polypeptide(L)'
;MLPAQTPPPRKHVLAWADVRNGYQHDSISHAVATVEHLGRESGDYDTFIRTDSQLITRQPIVFPKGTGIATGEEFNVRNLNYFDAIFFFGVREIDLSREQRADLLSFIKDDGKGFVAAHSASTAFFSWPEFGEMLGGRFDEHPWEIADGTVVVDDLQFPAMRHLPKTFVFRDELYQMKDFSRDRIRVLAHLDPARLDLTAPLVHRTDGDFPAAWAKSYGKGRVFYSILGHDAEAWDNPALHQMYFQAIRWALRLVDGDATPQPRVR
;
A
#
# COMPACT_ATOMS: atom_id res chain seq x y z
N MET A 1 22.74 25.57 -28.47
CA MET A 1 21.53 25.13 -27.77
C MET A 1 21.56 23.60 -27.67
N LEU A 2 21.60 23.05 -26.46
CA LEU A 2 21.44 21.63 -26.27
C LEU A 2 19.96 21.28 -26.59
N PRO A 3 19.68 20.16 -27.29
CA PRO A 3 18.30 19.77 -27.54
C PRO A 3 17.59 19.55 -26.22
N ALA A 4 16.38 20.11 -26.08
CA ALA A 4 15.53 19.86 -24.94
C ALA A 4 15.29 18.34 -24.85
N GLN A 5 15.75 17.70 -23.78
CA GLN A 5 15.47 16.29 -23.52
C GLN A 5 13.95 16.15 -23.30
N THR A 6 13.33 15.32 -24.09
CA THR A 6 11.93 14.95 -23.84
C THR A 6 11.85 14.34 -22.44
N PRO A 7 10.96 14.84 -21.56
CA PRO A 7 10.83 14.25 -20.24
C PRO A 7 10.49 12.76 -20.36
N PRO A 8 10.97 11.91 -19.46
CA PRO A 8 10.63 10.50 -19.49
C PRO A 8 9.09 10.31 -19.41
N PRO A 9 8.54 9.27 -20.06
CA PRO A 9 7.11 9.02 -20.01
C PRO A 9 6.67 8.85 -18.55
N ARG A 10 5.54 9.46 -18.19
CA ARG A 10 4.94 9.30 -16.86
C ARG A 10 4.65 7.86 -16.56
N LYS A 11 4.81 7.49 -15.31
CA LYS A 11 4.42 6.17 -14.79
C LYS A 11 2.90 6.11 -14.60
N HIS A 12 2.35 4.90 -14.54
CA HIS A 12 0.92 4.69 -14.35
C HIS A 12 0.66 3.96 -13.03
N VAL A 13 -0.16 4.57 -12.17
CA VAL A 13 -0.56 4.00 -10.88
C VAL A 13 -2.04 3.66 -10.91
N LEU A 14 -2.38 2.44 -10.54
CA LEU A 14 -3.75 2.04 -10.25
C LEU A 14 -4.02 2.29 -8.76
N ALA A 15 -4.85 3.29 -8.45
CA ALA A 15 -5.39 3.46 -7.09
C ALA A 15 -6.63 2.57 -6.96
N TRP A 16 -6.44 1.43 -6.32
CA TRP A 16 -7.45 0.37 -6.20
C TRP A 16 -8.03 0.32 -4.80
N ALA A 17 -9.34 0.50 -4.72
CA ALA A 17 -10.13 0.38 -3.50
C ALA A 17 -11.37 -0.46 -3.79
N ASP A 18 -11.48 -1.66 -3.21
CA ASP A 18 -12.69 -2.47 -3.29
C ASP A 18 -13.15 -2.80 -1.87
N VAL A 19 -14.29 -2.25 -1.47
CA VAL A 19 -14.79 -2.25 -0.09
C VAL A 19 -16.21 -2.82 0.02
N ARG A 20 -16.68 -3.51 -1.01
CA ARG A 20 -18.05 -4.06 -1.05
C ARG A 20 -18.37 -5.01 0.11
N ASN A 21 -17.37 -5.71 0.62
CA ASN A 21 -17.51 -6.77 1.60
C ASN A 21 -16.87 -6.45 2.95
N GLY A 22 -16.60 -5.18 3.27
CA GLY A 22 -15.93 -4.80 4.50
C GLY A 22 -16.36 -3.45 5.05
N TYR A 23 -15.71 -3.02 6.13
CA TYR A 23 -15.94 -1.70 6.72
C TYR A 23 -15.50 -0.62 5.72
N GLN A 24 -16.41 0.31 5.45
CA GLN A 24 -16.18 1.39 4.49
C GLN A 24 -15.59 2.59 5.22
N HIS A 25 -14.25 2.64 5.27
CA HIS A 25 -13.55 3.79 5.85
C HIS A 25 -13.82 5.05 5.02
N ASP A 26 -14.22 6.14 5.66
CA ASP A 26 -14.40 7.44 4.99
C ASP A 26 -13.09 7.94 4.37
N SER A 27 -11.97 7.59 4.97
CA SER A 27 -10.60 7.90 4.50
C SER A 27 -10.25 7.34 3.12
N ILE A 28 -10.94 6.30 2.64
CA ILE A 28 -10.62 5.69 1.34
C ILE A 28 -10.73 6.70 0.20
N SER A 29 -11.77 7.52 0.19
CA SER A 29 -11.95 8.58 -0.81
C SER A 29 -10.82 9.62 -0.74
N HIS A 30 -10.42 10.02 0.46
CA HIS A 30 -9.31 10.95 0.70
C HIS A 30 -7.98 10.35 0.24
N ALA A 31 -7.73 9.08 0.54
CA ALA A 31 -6.52 8.37 0.16
C ALA A 31 -6.33 8.34 -1.37
N VAL A 32 -7.34 7.87 -2.11
CA VAL A 32 -7.21 7.75 -3.57
C VAL A 32 -7.16 9.11 -4.26
N ALA A 33 -7.86 10.12 -3.72
CA ALA A 33 -7.79 11.50 -4.22
C ALA A 33 -6.40 12.12 -3.95
N THR A 34 -5.83 11.88 -2.76
CA THR A 34 -4.46 12.32 -2.42
C THR A 34 -3.43 11.69 -3.36
N VAL A 35 -3.51 10.40 -3.63
CA VAL A 35 -2.60 9.73 -4.56
C VAL A 35 -2.70 10.31 -5.97
N GLU A 36 -3.92 10.60 -6.45
CA GLU A 36 -4.12 11.28 -7.75
C GLU A 36 -3.50 12.68 -7.74
N HIS A 37 -3.81 13.48 -6.74
CA HIS A 37 -3.30 14.85 -6.60
C HIS A 37 -1.75 14.87 -6.61
N LEU A 38 -1.11 14.03 -5.82
CA LEU A 38 0.35 13.96 -5.73
C LEU A 38 1.01 13.57 -7.06
N GLY A 39 0.42 12.62 -7.80
CA GLY A 39 0.89 12.24 -9.14
C GLY A 39 0.78 13.38 -10.15
N ARG A 40 -0.36 14.05 -10.16
CA ARG A 40 -0.64 15.17 -11.05
C ARG A 40 0.27 16.37 -10.77
N GLU A 41 0.42 16.77 -9.50
CA GLU A 41 1.23 17.91 -9.10
C GLU A 41 2.73 17.68 -9.36
N SER A 42 3.23 16.48 -9.07
CA SER A 42 4.65 16.16 -9.29
C SER A 42 4.98 15.90 -10.76
N GLY A 43 4.02 15.43 -11.55
CA GLY A 43 4.24 14.96 -12.90
C GLY A 43 4.96 13.61 -13.01
N ASP A 44 5.20 12.93 -11.89
CA ASP A 44 5.91 11.65 -11.85
C ASP A 44 5.07 10.48 -12.36
N TYR A 45 3.75 10.52 -12.11
CA TYR A 45 2.82 9.47 -12.53
C TYR A 45 1.40 9.99 -12.77
N ASP A 46 0.67 9.25 -13.60
CA ASP A 46 -0.77 9.40 -13.79
C ASP A 46 -1.50 8.33 -12.98
N THR A 47 -2.61 8.71 -12.31
CA THR A 47 -3.39 7.82 -11.46
C THR A 47 -4.71 7.44 -12.10
N PHE A 48 -5.06 6.16 -12.03
CA PHE A 48 -6.38 5.63 -12.38
C PHE A 48 -7.05 5.10 -11.12
N ILE A 49 -8.14 5.73 -10.69
CA ILE A 49 -8.91 5.32 -9.51
C ILE A 49 -9.94 4.27 -9.93
N ARG A 50 -9.99 3.14 -9.22
CA ARG A 50 -11.00 2.10 -9.36
C ARG A 50 -11.48 1.62 -8.00
N THR A 51 -12.80 1.54 -7.86
CA THR A 51 -13.50 1.03 -6.67
C THR A 51 -14.05 -0.38 -6.89
N ASP A 52 -13.61 -1.01 -7.95
CA ASP A 52 -13.87 -2.41 -8.29
C ASP A 52 -12.57 -3.10 -8.70
N SER A 53 -12.63 -4.41 -8.86
CA SER A 53 -11.48 -5.27 -9.17
C SER A 53 -11.38 -5.67 -10.64
N GLN A 54 -12.13 -5.03 -11.54
CA GLN A 54 -12.19 -5.40 -12.95
C GLN A 54 -10.81 -5.33 -13.64
N LEU A 55 -10.01 -4.30 -13.29
CA LEU A 55 -8.69 -4.10 -13.91
C LEU A 55 -7.58 -5.01 -13.36
N ILE A 56 -7.86 -5.77 -12.29
CA ILE A 56 -6.91 -6.72 -11.70
C ILE A 56 -6.89 -7.99 -12.56
N THR A 57 -6.39 -7.87 -13.75
CA THR A 57 -6.23 -8.97 -14.72
C THR A 57 -5.25 -8.57 -15.82
N ARG A 58 -4.62 -9.56 -16.46
CA ARG A 58 -3.84 -9.39 -17.69
C ARG A 58 -4.65 -9.71 -18.94
N GLN A 59 -5.83 -10.32 -18.73
CA GLN A 59 -6.70 -10.69 -19.85
C GLN A 59 -7.32 -9.44 -20.48
N PRO A 60 -7.58 -9.46 -21.79
CA PRO A 60 -8.38 -8.44 -22.45
C PRO A 60 -9.73 -8.27 -21.77
N ILE A 61 -10.11 -7.03 -21.47
CA ILE A 61 -11.43 -6.70 -20.92
C ILE A 61 -12.33 -6.35 -22.11
N VAL A 62 -13.33 -7.22 -22.35
CA VAL A 62 -14.26 -7.07 -23.47
C VAL A 62 -15.65 -6.64 -22.98
N PHE A 63 -16.36 -5.88 -23.78
CA PHE A 63 -17.72 -5.50 -23.44
C PHE A 63 -18.69 -6.69 -23.50
N PRO A 64 -19.59 -6.84 -22.52
CA PRO A 64 -20.64 -7.84 -22.57
C PRO A 64 -21.55 -7.64 -23.79
N LYS A 65 -22.06 -8.75 -24.33
CA LYS A 65 -23.07 -8.71 -25.40
C LYS A 65 -24.31 -7.92 -24.93
N GLY A 66 -24.86 -7.11 -25.81
CA GLY A 66 -26.09 -6.35 -25.53
C GLY A 66 -25.89 -4.94 -24.94
N THR A 67 -24.66 -4.48 -24.78
CA THR A 67 -24.36 -3.11 -24.32
C THR A 67 -24.56 -2.02 -25.39
N GLY A 68 -24.89 -2.39 -26.64
CA GLY A 68 -24.96 -1.45 -27.77
C GLY A 68 -23.60 -1.07 -28.35
N ILE A 69 -22.51 -1.60 -27.80
CA ILE A 69 -21.15 -1.41 -28.25
C ILE A 69 -20.74 -2.67 -29.05
N ALA A 70 -19.95 -2.51 -30.09
CA ALA A 70 -19.50 -3.64 -30.92
C ALA A 70 -18.86 -4.72 -30.06
N THR A 71 -19.40 -5.94 -30.11
CA THR A 71 -18.94 -7.06 -29.27
C THR A 71 -17.67 -7.65 -29.86
N GLY A 72 -16.68 -7.88 -28.99
CA GLY A 72 -15.42 -8.53 -29.37
C GLY A 72 -14.31 -7.58 -29.77
N GLU A 73 -14.54 -6.26 -29.81
CA GLU A 73 -13.48 -5.29 -29.95
C GLU A 73 -12.87 -4.99 -28.58
N GLU A 74 -11.55 -5.04 -28.49
CA GLU A 74 -10.81 -4.45 -27.38
C GLU A 74 -11.05 -2.95 -27.39
N PHE A 75 -11.99 -2.52 -26.59
CA PHE A 75 -12.07 -1.10 -26.29
C PHE A 75 -10.85 -0.74 -25.45
N ASN A 76 -10.28 0.43 -25.66
CA ASN A 76 -9.13 1.07 -25.00
C ASN A 76 -9.16 0.90 -23.46
N VAL A 77 -9.35 -0.33 -23.02
CA VAL A 77 -9.50 -0.72 -21.60
C VAL A 77 -8.12 -1.09 -21.07
N ARG A 78 -7.73 -0.40 -20.01
CA ARG A 78 -6.48 -0.66 -19.33
C ARG A 78 -6.66 -1.85 -18.39
N ASN A 79 -5.64 -2.68 -18.30
CA ASN A 79 -5.53 -3.78 -17.35
C ASN A 79 -4.15 -3.75 -16.69
N LEU A 80 -3.74 -4.76 -15.93
CA LEU A 80 -2.45 -4.77 -15.21
C LEU A 80 -1.25 -4.50 -16.13
N ASN A 81 -1.31 -4.87 -17.42
CA ASN A 81 -0.21 -4.63 -18.35
C ASN A 81 0.08 -3.13 -18.59
N TYR A 82 -0.88 -2.27 -18.30
CA TYR A 82 -0.75 -0.82 -18.46
C TYR A 82 -0.07 -0.14 -17.27
N PHE A 83 -0.17 -0.70 -16.06
CA PHE A 83 0.27 -0.06 -14.83
C PHE A 83 1.71 -0.40 -14.45
N ASP A 84 2.36 0.51 -13.72
CA ASP A 84 3.69 0.34 -13.15
C ASP A 84 3.65 0.07 -11.65
N ALA A 85 2.58 0.50 -10.97
CA ALA A 85 2.34 0.21 -9.57
C ALA A 85 0.84 0.20 -9.25
N ILE A 86 0.51 -0.42 -8.12
CA ILE A 86 -0.80 -0.36 -7.47
C ILE A 86 -0.64 0.36 -6.14
N PHE A 87 -1.51 1.35 -5.87
CA PHE A 87 -1.82 1.81 -4.53
C PHE A 87 -3.12 1.11 -4.10
N PHE A 88 -3.09 0.43 -2.97
CA PHE A 88 -4.19 -0.40 -2.50
C PHE A 88 -4.71 0.00 -1.13
N PHE A 89 -6.01 0.29 -1.06
CA PHE A 89 -6.73 0.52 0.17
C PHE A 89 -8.04 -0.28 0.16
N GLY A 90 -7.92 -1.60 0.29
CA GLY A 90 -9.07 -2.52 0.31
C GLY A 90 -9.34 -3.06 1.71
N VAL A 91 -10.47 -3.73 1.87
CA VAL A 91 -10.96 -4.22 3.18
C VAL A 91 -11.58 -5.60 3.04
N ARG A 92 -11.21 -6.53 3.93
CA ARG A 92 -11.82 -7.85 4.04
C ARG A 92 -11.72 -8.69 2.75
N GLU A 93 -12.61 -9.65 2.57
CA GLU A 93 -12.60 -10.51 1.40
C GLU A 93 -13.09 -9.76 0.16
N ILE A 94 -12.27 -9.72 -0.86
CA ILE A 94 -12.56 -9.12 -2.16
C ILE A 94 -12.66 -10.27 -3.18
N ASP A 95 -13.68 -10.23 -4.02
CA ASP A 95 -13.89 -11.23 -5.04
C ASP A 95 -12.87 -11.08 -6.19
N LEU A 96 -11.84 -11.91 -6.15
CA LEU A 96 -10.92 -12.11 -7.25
C LEU A 96 -10.98 -13.55 -7.72
N SER A 97 -11.08 -13.77 -9.03
CA SER A 97 -10.94 -15.11 -9.59
C SER A 97 -9.53 -15.67 -9.31
N ARG A 98 -9.37 -16.98 -9.50
CA ARG A 98 -8.06 -17.61 -9.37
C ARG A 98 -7.02 -17.01 -10.32
N GLU A 99 -7.46 -16.69 -11.53
CA GLU A 99 -6.62 -16.08 -12.56
C GLU A 99 -6.21 -14.65 -12.16
N GLN A 100 -7.16 -13.84 -11.64
CA GLN A 100 -6.86 -12.50 -11.16
C GLN A 100 -5.87 -12.51 -9.98
N ARG A 101 -6.00 -13.46 -9.06
CA ARG A 101 -5.04 -13.64 -7.96
C ARG A 101 -3.64 -13.98 -8.49
N ALA A 102 -3.54 -14.87 -9.46
CA ALA A 102 -2.27 -15.21 -10.10
C ALA A 102 -1.68 -14.01 -10.87
N ASP A 103 -2.52 -13.27 -11.60
CA ASP A 103 -2.13 -12.07 -12.34
C ASP A 103 -1.58 -10.98 -11.41
N LEU A 104 -2.24 -10.74 -10.26
CA LEU A 104 -1.79 -9.77 -9.26
C LEU A 104 -0.42 -10.13 -8.69
N LEU A 105 -0.22 -11.39 -8.26
CA LEU A 105 1.06 -11.81 -7.71
C LEU A 105 2.17 -11.74 -8.74
N SER A 106 1.92 -12.20 -9.97
CA SER A 106 2.92 -12.16 -11.03
C SER A 106 3.26 -10.75 -11.50
N PHE A 107 2.29 -9.81 -11.49
CA PHE A 107 2.51 -8.39 -11.75
C PHE A 107 3.59 -7.81 -10.82
N ILE A 108 3.54 -8.17 -9.53
CA ILE A 108 4.51 -7.70 -8.56
C ILE A 108 5.79 -8.54 -8.65
N LYS A 109 5.66 -9.88 -8.50
CA LYS A 109 6.78 -10.79 -8.33
C LYS A 109 7.65 -10.93 -9.57
N ASP A 110 7.03 -11.11 -10.73
CA ASP A 110 7.73 -11.51 -11.96
C ASP A 110 8.04 -10.30 -12.85
N ASP A 111 7.10 -9.33 -12.98
CA ASP A 111 7.31 -8.12 -13.76
C ASP A 111 8.06 -7.03 -12.99
N GLY A 112 8.18 -7.18 -11.65
CA GLY A 112 8.91 -6.23 -10.82
C GLY A 112 8.17 -4.91 -10.59
N LYS A 113 6.85 -4.93 -10.68
CA LYS A 113 5.99 -3.77 -10.45
C LYS A 113 5.84 -3.44 -8.96
N GLY A 114 5.33 -2.23 -8.67
CA GLY A 114 5.17 -1.73 -7.32
C GLY A 114 3.82 -2.07 -6.69
N PHE A 115 3.82 -2.24 -5.36
CA PHE A 115 2.59 -2.35 -4.56
C PHE A 115 2.73 -1.53 -3.28
N VAL A 116 1.90 -0.52 -3.13
CA VAL A 116 1.86 0.35 -1.95
C VAL A 116 0.49 0.19 -1.30
N ALA A 117 0.47 -0.19 -0.04
CA ALA A 117 -0.77 -0.50 0.66
C ALA A 117 -0.93 0.33 1.94
N ALA A 118 -2.17 0.71 2.24
CA ALA A 118 -2.52 1.56 3.36
C ALA A 118 -3.50 0.88 4.31
N HIS A 119 -3.27 1.06 5.60
CA HIS A 119 -4.17 0.79 6.71
C HIS A 119 -4.89 -0.56 6.59
N SER A 120 -6.21 -0.54 6.31
CA SER A 120 -7.03 -1.76 6.25
C SER A 120 -6.66 -2.74 5.13
N ALA A 121 -5.74 -2.38 4.24
CA ALA A 121 -5.21 -3.31 3.24
C ALA A 121 -4.66 -4.61 3.86
N SER A 122 -4.16 -4.56 5.11
CA SER A 122 -3.71 -5.74 5.85
C SER A 122 -4.85 -6.64 6.34
N THR A 123 -6.10 -6.15 6.33
CA THR A 123 -7.31 -6.95 6.62
C THR A 123 -7.86 -7.63 5.37
N ALA A 124 -7.32 -7.31 4.18
CA ALA A 124 -7.84 -7.85 2.93
C ALA A 124 -7.37 -9.29 2.71
N PHE A 125 -8.22 -10.10 2.06
CA PHE A 125 -7.89 -11.45 1.59
C PHE A 125 -7.38 -12.40 2.68
N PHE A 126 -8.01 -12.47 3.85
CA PHE A 126 -7.62 -13.42 4.89
C PHE A 126 -7.64 -14.87 4.41
N SER A 127 -8.55 -15.21 3.50
CA SER A 127 -8.62 -16.53 2.88
C SER A 127 -7.51 -16.82 1.87
N TRP A 128 -6.63 -15.85 1.59
CA TRP A 128 -5.56 -15.97 0.60
C TRP A 128 -4.17 -15.73 1.23
N PRO A 129 -3.52 -16.81 1.74
CA PRO A 129 -2.23 -16.70 2.44
C PRO A 129 -1.12 -16.02 1.65
N GLU A 130 -1.05 -16.26 0.33
CA GLU A 130 -0.01 -15.69 -0.53
C GLU A 130 -0.09 -14.16 -0.63
N PHE A 131 -1.29 -13.57 -0.47
CA PHE A 131 -1.42 -12.12 -0.37
C PHE A 131 -0.74 -11.58 0.89
N GLY A 132 -0.95 -12.23 2.05
CA GLY A 132 -0.28 -11.86 3.30
C GLY A 132 1.25 -12.04 3.23
N GLU A 133 1.73 -13.09 2.56
CA GLU A 133 3.15 -13.28 2.30
C GLU A 133 3.70 -12.15 1.42
N MET A 134 2.99 -11.79 0.35
CA MET A 134 3.35 -10.67 -0.53
C MET A 134 3.39 -9.36 0.24
N LEU A 135 2.35 -9.05 1.03
CA LEU A 135 2.26 -7.82 1.83
C LEU A 135 3.32 -7.76 2.93
N GLY A 136 3.67 -8.90 3.52
CA GLY A 136 4.71 -9.02 4.56
C GLY A 136 4.19 -9.10 6.00
N GLY A 137 2.89 -9.02 6.20
CA GLY A 137 2.19 -9.13 7.49
C GLY A 137 0.69 -8.99 7.30
N ARG A 138 -0.05 -9.25 8.36
CA ARG A 138 -1.50 -9.15 8.40
C ARG A 138 -1.97 -8.43 9.64
N PHE A 139 -3.10 -7.77 9.55
CA PHE A 139 -3.83 -7.28 10.70
C PHE A 139 -4.09 -8.42 11.69
N ASP A 140 -3.89 -8.16 12.96
CA ASP A 140 -4.29 -9.03 14.05
C ASP A 140 -5.45 -8.41 14.82
N GLU A 141 -5.20 -7.26 15.45
CA GLU A 141 -6.18 -6.50 16.22
C GLU A 141 -5.82 -5.01 16.28
N HIS A 142 -6.73 -4.19 16.82
CA HIS A 142 -6.53 -2.76 17.15
C HIS A 142 -6.77 -2.50 18.65
N PRO A 143 -5.94 -3.06 19.55
CA PRO A 143 -6.22 -3.06 20.98
C PRO A 143 -6.28 -1.67 21.61
N TRP A 144 -5.77 -0.67 20.93
CA TRP A 144 -5.72 0.72 21.42
C TRP A 144 -6.71 1.65 20.72
N GLU A 145 -7.55 1.10 19.81
CA GLU A 145 -8.52 1.86 19.03
C GLU A 145 -7.90 3.09 18.35
N ILE A 146 -8.65 4.18 18.21
CA ILE A 146 -8.13 5.46 17.72
C ILE A 146 -7.48 6.22 18.87
N ALA A 147 -6.17 6.32 18.85
CA ALA A 147 -5.38 6.95 19.92
C ALA A 147 -4.18 7.72 19.36
N ASP A 148 -3.59 8.53 20.23
CA ASP A 148 -2.31 9.18 19.96
C ASP A 148 -1.18 8.16 20.09
N GLY A 149 -0.72 7.62 18.97
CA GLY A 149 0.39 6.67 18.92
C GLY A 149 1.74 7.36 18.82
N THR A 150 2.68 6.98 19.69
CA THR A 150 4.08 7.39 19.52
C THR A 150 4.73 6.48 18.51
N VAL A 151 5.11 7.03 17.36
CA VAL A 151 5.79 6.33 16.27
C VAL A 151 7.29 6.62 16.31
N VAL A 152 8.10 5.56 16.30
CA VAL A 152 9.56 5.62 16.22
C VAL A 152 9.97 5.21 14.81
N VAL A 153 10.71 6.07 14.11
CA VAL A 153 11.25 5.76 12.78
C VAL A 153 12.51 4.92 12.91
N ASP A 154 12.49 3.69 12.41
CA ASP A 154 13.63 2.79 12.43
C ASP A 154 14.69 3.17 11.39
N ASP A 155 14.23 3.60 10.20
CA ASP A 155 15.11 3.91 9.06
C ASP A 155 14.81 5.30 8.44
N LEU A 156 15.52 6.32 8.91
CA LEU A 156 15.47 7.68 8.34
C LEU A 156 16.13 7.80 6.96
N GLN A 157 16.83 6.77 6.47
CA GLN A 157 17.43 6.81 5.14
C GLN A 157 16.45 6.35 4.06
N PHE A 158 15.41 5.62 4.44
CA PHE A 158 14.40 5.17 3.48
C PHE A 158 13.58 6.38 2.97
N PRO A 159 13.32 6.48 1.64
CA PRO A 159 12.68 7.67 1.04
C PRO A 159 11.39 8.10 1.73
N ALA A 160 10.52 7.15 2.06
CA ALA A 160 9.23 7.44 2.70
C ALA A 160 9.35 7.96 4.14
N MET A 161 10.53 7.86 4.78
CA MET A 161 10.75 8.24 6.17
C MET A 161 11.63 9.48 6.37
N ARG A 162 12.37 9.91 5.35
CA ARG A 162 13.41 10.98 5.45
C ARG A 162 12.92 12.32 5.96
N HIS A 163 11.65 12.64 5.72
CA HIS A 163 11.06 13.93 6.11
C HIS A 163 10.49 13.90 7.53
N LEU A 164 10.41 12.72 8.15
CA LEU A 164 9.87 12.55 9.48
C LEU A 164 10.95 12.76 10.56
N PRO A 165 10.60 13.25 11.75
CA PRO A 165 11.53 13.23 12.89
C PRO A 165 11.71 11.77 13.36
N LYS A 166 12.77 11.52 14.15
CA LYS A 166 13.07 10.19 14.70
C LYS A 166 11.91 9.60 15.50
N THR A 167 11.16 10.47 16.17
CA THR A 167 9.96 10.09 16.94
C THR A 167 8.91 11.18 16.77
N PHE A 168 7.66 10.77 16.54
CA PHE A 168 6.53 11.69 16.45
C PHE A 168 5.26 11.04 17.01
N VAL A 169 4.28 11.86 17.33
CA VAL A 169 2.95 11.42 17.72
C VAL A 169 2.03 11.52 16.50
N PHE A 170 1.26 10.47 16.26
CA PHE A 170 0.25 10.43 15.22
C PHE A 170 -1.04 9.83 15.79
N ARG A 171 -2.14 10.55 15.64
CA ARG A 171 -3.47 10.06 16.01
C ARG A 171 -4.04 9.22 14.89
N ASP A 172 -4.29 7.95 15.17
CA ASP A 172 -4.83 7.00 14.20
C ASP A 172 -5.38 5.75 14.91
N GLU A 173 -6.01 4.83 14.18
CA GLU A 173 -6.34 3.51 14.68
C GLU A 173 -5.06 2.65 14.73
N LEU A 174 -4.66 2.28 15.93
CA LEU A 174 -3.37 1.64 16.14
C LEU A 174 -3.46 0.12 16.01
N TYR A 175 -2.87 -0.42 14.96
CA TYR A 175 -2.87 -1.86 14.68
C TYR A 175 -1.76 -2.62 15.37
N GLN A 176 -2.11 -3.79 15.89
CA GLN A 176 -1.21 -4.89 16.13
C GLN A 176 -1.19 -5.83 14.92
N MET A 177 0.00 -6.24 14.50
CA MET A 177 0.19 -7.06 13.31
C MET A 177 0.59 -8.49 13.66
N LYS A 178 0.17 -9.46 12.84
CA LYS A 178 0.61 -10.86 12.88
C LYS A 178 1.23 -11.31 11.56
N ASP A 179 1.78 -12.51 11.54
CA ASP A 179 2.35 -13.16 10.35
C ASP A 179 3.49 -12.37 9.70
N PHE A 180 4.11 -11.42 10.41
CA PHE A 180 5.30 -10.72 9.94
C PHE A 180 6.57 -11.27 10.59
N SER A 181 7.70 -11.04 9.94
CA SER A 181 9.04 -11.30 10.49
C SER A 181 10.03 -10.28 9.98
N ARG A 182 10.81 -9.68 10.88
CA ARG A 182 11.89 -8.75 10.53
C ARG A 182 12.99 -9.41 9.67
N ASP A 183 13.04 -10.74 9.62
CA ASP A 183 13.92 -11.48 8.69
C ASP A 183 13.39 -11.48 7.24
N ARG A 184 12.15 -11.07 7.03
CA ARG A 184 11.47 -11.06 5.73
C ARG A 184 11.03 -9.68 5.27
N ILE A 185 10.97 -8.70 6.18
CA ILE A 185 10.59 -7.31 5.91
C ILE A 185 11.61 -6.36 6.51
N ARG A 186 11.76 -5.19 5.91
CA ARG A 186 12.47 -4.06 6.52
C ARG A 186 11.45 -3.17 7.22
N VAL A 187 11.40 -3.24 8.54
CA VAL A 187 10.56 -2.34 9.33
C VAL A 187 11.16 -0.94 9.27
N LEU A 188 10.35 0.03 8.88
CA LEU A 188 10.75 1.42 8.68
C LEU A 188 10.32 2.31 9.85
N ALA A 189 9.24 1.92 10.53
CA ALA A 189 8.75 2.56 11.73
C ALA A 189 7.96 1.56 12.57
N HIS A 190 7.93 1.77 13.88
CA HIS A 190 7.15 0.97 14.84
C HIS A 190 6.47 1.88 15.87
N LEU A 191 5.42 1.38 16.52
CA LEU A 191 4.82 2.01 17.69
C LEU A 191 5.73 1.78 18.90
N ASP A 192 5.99 2.82 19.69
CA ASP A 192 6.83 2.73 20.90
C ASP A 192 6.11 1.90 21.99
N PRO A 193 6.56 0.69 22.29
CA PRO A 193 5.91 -0.16 23.28
C PRO A 193 5.92 0.42 24.70
N ALA A 194 6.85 1.34 24.99
CA ALA A 194 6.91 2.01 26.29
C ALA A 194 5.78 3.05 26.48
N ARG A 195 5.06 3.37 25.40
CA ARG A 195 3.95 4.33 25.37
C ARG A 195 2.59 3.68 25.10
N LEU A 196 2.55 2.35 25.02
CA LEU A 196 1.33 1.57 24.80
C LEU A 196 0.92 0.88 26.10
N ASP A 197 -0.39 0.73 26.32
CA ASP A 197 -0.90 -0.17 27.36
C ASP A 197 -0.81 -1.61 26.86
N LEU A 198 0.25 -2.31 27.24
CA LEU A 198 0.45 -3.71 26.89
C LEU A 198 -0.43 -4.68 27.67
N THR A 199 -1.21 -4.18 28.64
CA THR A 199 -2.18 -4.97 29.41
C THR A 199 -3.60 -4.87 28.86
N ALA A 200 -3.81 -4.03 27.84
CA ALA A 200 -5.10 -3.87 27.20
C ALA A 200 -5.63 -5.21 26.66
N PRO A 201 -6.94 -5.46 26.72
CA PRO A 201 -7.56 -6.60 26.05
C PRO A 201 -7.15 -6.63 24.56
N LEU A 202 -7.03 -7.81 23.98
CA LEU A 202 -6.65 -8.00 22.58
C LEU A 202 -5.17 -7.69 22.24
N VAL A 203 -4.34 -7.33 23.20
CA VAL A 203 -2.88 -7.34 23.00
C VAL A 203 -2.40 -8.78 23.04
N HIS A 204 -2.05 -9.31 21.86
CA HIS A 204 -1.59 -10.70 21.71
C HIS A 204 -0.07 -10.82 21.66
N ARG A 205 0.62 -9.72 21.29
CA ARG A 205 2.08 -9.73 21.15
C ARG A 205 2.77 -9.47 22.47
N THR A 206 3.70 -10.36 22.79
CA THR A 206 4.50 -10.29 24.05
C THR A 206 5.96 -9.88 23.81
N ASP A 207 6.35 -9.75 22.54
CA ASP A 207 7.74 -9.40 22.16
C ASP A 207 7.99 -7.88 22.07
N GLY A 208 6.94 -7.07 22.24
CA GLY A 208 7.02 -5.61 22.17
C GLY A 208 7.38 -5.08 20.77
N ASP A 209 7.12 -5.85 19.70
CA ASP A 209 7.41 -5.43 18.33
C ASP A 209 6.12 -5.13 17.56
N PHE A 210 5.79 -3.84 17.41
CA PHE A 210 4.56 -3.35 16.80
C PHE A 210 4.89 -2.52 15.54
N PRO A 211 5.18 -3.16 14.39
CA PRO A 211 5.55 -2.43 13.17
C PRO A 211 4.40 -1.56 12.68
N ALA A 212 4.71 -0.28 12.40
CA ALA A 212 3.77 0.71 11.88
C ALA A 212 3.95 0.94 10.37
N ALA A 213 5.14 0.74 9.83
CA ALA A 213 5.41 0.79 8.39
C ALA A 213 6.58 -0.13 8.04
N TRP A 214 6.53 -0.71 6.84
CA TRP A 214 7.62 -1.53 6.32
C TRP A 214 7.72 -1.52 4.80
N ALA A 215 8.87 -1.94 4.32
CA ALA A 215 9.15 -2.22 2.92
C ALA A 215 9.72 -3.63 2.76
N LYS A 216 9.50 -4.23 1.60
CA LYS A 216 10.12 -5.50 1.23
C LYS A 216 10.26 -5.64 -0.28
N SER A 217 11.18 -6.49 -0.70
CA SER A 217 11.18 -7.05 -2.06
C SER A 217 10.29 -8.30 -2.11
N TYR A 218 9.47 -8.41 -3.14
CA TYR A 218 8.70 -9.62 -3.43
C TYR A 218 9.01 -10.07 -4.85
N GLY A 219 9.87 -11.06 -4.99
CA GLY A 219 10.50 -11.37 -6.27
C GLY A 219 11.27 -10.16 -6.80
N LYS A 220 10.91 -9.70 -8.00
CA LYS A 220 11.48 -8.48 -8.60
C LYS A 220 10.76 -7.20 -8.15
N GLY A 221 9.58 -7.31 -7.51
CA GLY A 221 8.73 -6.17 -7.14
C GLY A 221 9.09 -5.53 -5.83
N ARG A 222 8.50 -4.36 -5.59
CA ARG A 222 8.66 -3.55 -4.39
C ARG A 222 7.33 -3.37 -3.69
N VAL A 223 7.26 -3.73 -2.41
CA VAL A 223 6.04 -3.66 -1.59
C VAL A 223 6.29 -2.75 -0.40
N PHE A 224 5.41 -1.78 -0.21
CA PHE A 224 5.36 -0.90 0.96
C PHE A 224 4.01 -1.02 1.63
N TYR A 225 3.98 -0.98 2.96
CA TYR A 225 2.77 -0.91 3.76
C TYR A 225 2.95 0.01 4.96
N SER A 226 1.86 0.70 5.34
CA SER A 226 1.75 1.41 6.61
C SER A 226 0.38 1.19 7.23
N ILE A 227 0.33 1.11 8.57
CA ILE A 227 -0.92 1.05 9.34
C ILE A 227 -1.66 2.39 9.35
N LEU A 228 -0.99 3.51 9.03
CA LEU A 228 -1.54 4.85 9.14
C LEU A 228 -2.51 5.17 8.00
N GLY A 229 -3.59 5.90 8.33
CA GLY A 229 -4.57 6.41 7.37
C GLY A 229 -6.02 5.97 7.63
N HIS A 230 -6.39 5.65 8.90
CA HIS A 230 -7.76 5.25 9.26
C HIS A 230 -8.77 6.35 9.04
N ASP A 231 -8.52 7.52 9.58
CA ASP A 231 -9.42 8.66 9.53
C ASP A 231 -9.20 9.52 8.28
N ALA A 232 -10.24 10.22 7.83
CA ALA A 232 -10.16 11.17 6.72
C ALA A 232 -9.15 12.28 7.03
N GLU A 233 -9.13 12.79 8.27
CA GLU A 233 -8.23 13.83 8.75
C GLU A 233 -6.75 13.39 8.72
N ALA A 234 -6.46 12.09 8.83
CA ALA A 234 -5.10 11.59 8.66
C ALA A 234 -4.56 11.94 7.26
N TRP A 235 -5.44 11.93 6.25
CA TRP A 235 -5.11 12.26 4.86
C TRP A 235 -5.04 13.76 4.56
N ASP A 236 -5.32 14.62 5.54
CA ASP A 236 -5.03 16.06 5.46
C ASP A 236 -3.63 16.38 5.99
N ASN A 237 -2.93 15.41 6.58
CA ASN A 237 -1.60 15.60 7.15
C ASN A 237 -0.51 15.58 6.07
N PRO A 238 0.23 16.68 5.86
CA PRO A 238 1.30 16.74 4.85
C PRO A 238 2.41 15.70 5.04
N ALA A 239 2.67 15.28 6.29
CA ALA A 239 3.68 14.25 6.55
C ALA A 239 3.21 12.87 6.06
N LEU A 240 1.92 12.55 6.20
CA LEU A 240 1.35 11.32 5.64
C LEU A 240 1.37 11.36 4.10
N HIS A 241 1.00 12.50 3.49
CA HIS A 241 1.10 12.71 2.04
C HIS A 241 2.51 12.43 1.54
N GLN A 242 3.51 13.04 2.18
CA GLN A 242 4.91 12.87 1.78
C GLN A 242 5.40 11.43 1.97
N MET A 243 4.96 10.74 3.02
CA MET A 243 5.28 9.33 3.24
C MET A 243 4.78 8.47 2.09
N TYR A 244 3.48 8.54 1.76
CA TYR A 244 2.91 7.74 0.68
C TYR A 244 3.42 8.17 -0.69
N PHE A 245 3.64 9.45 -0.93
CA PHE A 245 4.24 9.93 -2.18
C PHE A 245 5.62 9.30 -2.42
N GLN A 246 6.49 9.35 -1.41
CA GLN A 246 7.83 8.76 -1.55
C GLN A 246 7.80 7.23 -1.59
N ALA A 247 6.84 6.58 -0.92
CA ALA A 247 6.62 5.15 -1.03
C ALA A 247 6.22 4.75 -2.46
N ILE A 248 5.31 5.51 -3.09
CA ILE A 248 4.91 5.30 -4.49
C ILE A 248 6.11 5.53 -5.44
N ARG A 249 6.87 6.61 -5.26
CA ARG A 249 8.07 6.87 -6.06
C ARG A 249 9.10 5.75 -5.94
N TRP A 250 9.31 5.23 -4.73
CA TRP A 250 10.18 4.08 -4.51
C TRP A 250 9.65 2.82 -5.20
N ALA A 251 8.36 2.54 -5.08
CA ALA A 251 7.72 1.41 -5.73
C ALA A 251 7.80 1.50 -7.27
N LEU A 252 7.70 2.72 -7.83
CA LEU A 252 7.87 3.04 -9.25
C LEU A 252 9.34 3.08 -9.72
N ARG A 253 10.31 2.88 -8.82
CA ARG A 253 11.76 2.98 -9.08
C ARG A 253 12.24 4.37 -9.53
N LEU A 254 11.53 5.42 -9.12
CA LEU A 254 11.91 6.82 -9.35
C LEU A 254 12.90 7.33 -8.29
N VAL A 255 12.97 6.64 -7.16
CA VAL A 255 13.94 6.90 -6.08
C VAL A 255 14.48 5.57 -5.53
N ASP A 256 15.71 5.59 -5.03
CA ASP A 256 16.33 4.43 -4.42
C ASP A 256 16.02 4.35 -2.93
N GLY A 257 15.93 3.12 -2.42
CA GLY A 257 15.74 2.81 -1.01
C GLY A 257 15.99 1.32 -0.79
N ASP A 258 16.71 1.01 0.28
CA ASP A 258 17.04 -0.36 0.64
C ASP A 258 15.86 -1.02 1.36
N ALA A 259 15.39 -2.14 0.85
CA ALA A 259 14.34 -2.96 1.46
C ALA A 259 14.88 -4.30 2.00
N THR A 260 16.21 -4.41 2.14
CA THR A 260 16.83 -5.60 2.75
C THR A 260 16.33 -5.74 4.18
N PRO A 261 15.78 -6.90 4.57
CA PRO A 261 15.31 -7.12 5.92
C PRO A 261 16.37 -6.81 6.97
N GLN A 262 15.96 -6.25 8.09
CA GLN A 262 16.83 -5.97 9.23
C GLN A 262 16.26 -6.62 10.49
N PRO A 263 16.90 -7.68 10.99
CA PRO A 263 16.55 -8.23 12.30
C PRO A 263 16.62 -7.16 13.39
N ARG A 264 15.75 -7.26 14.39
CA ARG A 264 15.78 -6.35 15.54
C ARG A 264 17.10 -6.51 16.27
N VAL A 265 17.87 -5.44 16.40
CA VAL A 265 19.03 -5.42 17.30
C VAL A 265 18.50 -5.46 18.72
N ARG A 266 18.81 -6.52 19.46
CA ARG A 266 18.41 -6.71 20.87
C ARG A 266 19.22 -5.82 21.79
#